data_1b868f9bebd14933f7f0f47c71ba9502
#
_entry.id   1b868f9bebd14933f7f0f47c71ba9502
#
_cell.length_a   1.000
_cell.length_b   1.000
_cell.length_c   1.000
_cell.angle_alpha   90.00
_cell.angle_beta   90.00
_cell.angle_gamma   90.00
#
_symmetry.space_group_name_H-M   'P 1'
#
loop_
_entity.id
_entity.type
_entity.pdbx_description
1 polymer ?
#
loop_
_entity_poly.entity_id
_entity_poly.type
_entity_poly.pdbx_seq_one_letter_code
_entity_poly.pdbx_strand_id
1 'polypeptide(L)' 'MQTVTITNRETGESFQAKVRNQAEYEGLSEWDKFKIVEVEMTEQLREIGYDCSVKKVGSSTIFE' A
#
# COMPACT_ATOMS: atom_id res chain seq x y z
N MET A 1 14.26 -1.08 5.44
CA MET A 1 13.20 -1.04 4.43
C MET A 1 11.87 -0.69 5.11
N GLN A 2 11.19 0.31 4.62
CA GLN A 2 9.93 0.75 5.21
C GLN A 2 8.78 -0.18 4.82
N THR A 3 7.94 -0.51 5.78
CA THR A 3 6.74 -1.30 5.54
C THR A 3 5.50 -0.44 5.79
N VAL A 4 4.45 -0.70 5.04
CA VAL A 4 3.16 -0.04 5.23
C VAL A 4 2.11 -1.11 5.49
N THR A 5 1.31 -0.90 6.52
CA THR A 5 0.23 -1.82 6.84
C THR A 5 -1.00 -1.47 6.03
N ILE A 6 -1.56 -2.46 5.33
CA ILE A 6 -2.79 -2.33 4.58
C ILE A 6 -3.83 -3.28 5.15
N THR A 7 -5.08 -2.86 5.19
CA THR A 7 -6.16 -3.61 5.81
C THR A 7 -7.27 -3.89 4.79
N ASN A 8 -7.74 -5.14 4.76
CA ASN A 8 -8.88 -5.51 3.94
C ASN A 8 -10.15 -4.92 4.58
N ARG A 9 -10.85 -4.08 3.84
CA ARG A 9 -12.05 -3.41 4.32
C ARG A 9 -13.19 -4.37 4.66
N GLU A 10 -13.30 -5.47 3.94
CA GLU A 10 -14.38 -6.43 4.12
C GLU A 10 -14.13 -7.41 5.26
N THR A 11 -12.89 -7.92 5.37
CA THR A 11 -12.56 -8.98 6.33
C THR A 11 -11.82 -8.48 7.57
N GLY A 12 -11.22 -7.29 7.50
CA GLY A 12 -10.39 -6.77 8.57
C GLY A 12 -8.98 -7.34 8.61
N GLU A 13 -8.62 -8.22 7.68
CA GLU A 13 -7.27 -8.76 7.61
C GLU A 13 -6.26 -7.69 7.26
N SER A 14 -5.10 -7.72 7.92
CA SER A 14 -4.02 -6.76 7.68
C SER A 14 -2.81 -7.44 7.07
N PHE A 15 -2.17 -6.75 6.14
CA PHE A 15 -0.94 -7.20 5.51
C PHE A 15 0.11 -6.11 5.58
N GLN A 16 1.37 -6.50 5.62
CA GLN A 16 2.48 -5.55 5.54
C GLN A 16 3.10 -5.62 4.16
N ALA A 17 3.09 -4.49 3.46
CA ALA A 17 3.71 -4.36 2.16
C ALA A 17 5.01 -3.57 2.28
N LYS A 18 6.02 -3.94 1.50
CA LYS A 18 7.34 -3.30 1.53
C LYS A 18 7.45 -2.27 0.41
N VAL A 19 7.98 -1.09 0.75
CA VAL A 19 8.32 -0.08 -0.25
C VAL A 19 9.70 -0.43 -0.81
N ARG A 20 9.76 -0.80 -2.09
CA ARG A 20 10.97 -1.32 -2.73
C ARG A 20 12.03 -0.26 -3.00
N ASN A 21 11.63 0.96 -3.33
CA ASN A 21 12.55 2.05 -3.65
C ASN A 21 12.47 3.15 -2.61
N GLN A 22 13.01 2.87 -1.43
CA GLN A 22 12.89 3.74 -0.27
C GLN A 22 13.58 5.10 -0.45
N ALA A 23 14.73 5.14 -1.11
CA ALA A 23 15.46 6.38 -1.32
C ALA A 23 14.64 7.39 -2.14
N GLU A 24 14.01 6.92 -3.21
CA GLU A 24 13.13 7.74 -4.03
C GLU A 24 11.87 8.13 -3.27
N TYR A 25 11.31 7.21 -2.52
CA TYR A 25 10.12 7.41 -1.72
C TYR A 25 10.29 8.52 -0.69
N GLU A 26 11.40 8.54 0.03
CA GLU A 26 11.64 9.54 1.08
C GLU A 26 11.74 10.97 0.56
N GLY A 27 12.14 11.16 -0.69
CA GLY A 27 12.24 12.48 -1.31
C GLY A 27 10.93 13.05 -1.85
N LEU A 28 9.83 12.31 -1.74
CA LEU A 28 8.55 12.68 -2.35
C LEU A 28 7.61 13.39 -1.37
N SER A 29 6.64 14.12 -1.93
CA SER A 29 5.53 14.67 -1.17
C SER A 29 4.60 13.55 -0.68
N GLU A 30 3.72 13.85 0.28
CA GLU A 30 2.76 12.87 0.79
C GLU A 30 1.87 12.29 -0.31
N TRP A 31 1.46 13.11 -1.26
CA TRP A 31 0.65 12.65 -2.38
C TRP A 31 1.40 11.66 -3.27
N ASP A 32 2.64 11.99 -3.61
CA ASP A 32 3.47 11.13 -4.45
C ASP A 32 3.86 9.83 -3.73
N LYS A 33 4.11 9.90 -2.42
CA LYS A 33 4.33 8.71 -1.60
C LYS A 33 3.14 7.77 -1.66
N PHE A 34 1.93 8.30 -1.54
CA PHE A 34 0.73 7.47 -1.64
C PHE A 34 0.59 6.81 -3.01
N LYS A 35 0.92 7.53 -4.08
CA LYS A 35 0.88 6.97 -5.44
C LYS A 35 1.79 5.75 -5.59
N ILE A 36 3.00 5.83 -5.08
CA ILE A 36 3.95 4.71 -5.13
C ILE A 36 3.45 3.53 -4.30
N VAL A 37 2.97 3.81 -3.10
CA VAL A 37 2.42 2.79 -2.21
C VAL A 37 1.22 2.09 -2.85
N GLU A 38 0.34 2.83 -3.49
CA GLU A 38 -0.82 2.29 -4.19
C GLU A 38 -0.40 1.28 -5.25
N VAL A 39 0.55 1.65 -6.10
CA VAL A 39 1.02 0.76 -7.18
C VAL A 39 1.70 -0.49 -6.63
N GLU A 40 2.64 -0.32 -5.71
CA GLU A 40 3.40 -1.45 -5.16
C GLU A 40 2.51 -2.41 -4.37
N MET A 41 1.57 -1.88 -3.60
CA MET A 41 0.66 -2.72 -2.83
C MET A 41 -0.31 -3.48 -3.72
N THR A 42 -0.81 -2.84 -4.77
CA THR A 42 -1.68 -3.52 -5.73
C THR A 42 -0.95 -4.70 -6.36
N GLU A 43 0.31 -4.52 -6.74
CA GLU A 43 1.10 -5.60 -7.31
C GLU A 43 1.35 -6.73 -6.31
N GLN A 44 1.71 -6.39 -5.07
CA GLN A 44 1.98 -7.40 -4.04
C GLN A 44 0.73 -8.19 -3.66
N LEU A 45 -0.42 -7.51 -3.58
CA LEU A 45 -1.69 -8.19 -3.30
C LEU A 45 -2.09 -9.10 -4.45
N ARG A 46 -1.85 -8.68 -5.68
CA ARG A 46 -2.12 -9.52 -6.85
C ARG A 46 -1.28 -10.79 -6.84
N GLU A 47 -0.02 -10.71 -6.41
CA GLU A 47 0.87 -11.86 -6.30
C GLU A 47 0.32 -12.93 -5.33
N ILE A 48 -0.41 -12.53 -4.30
CA ILE A 48 -1.01 -13.45 -3.34
C ILE A 48 -2.48 -13.76 -3.63
N GLY A 49 -2.97 -13.37 -4.81
CA GLY A 49 -4.30 -13.75 -5.28
C GLY A 49 -5.42 -12.75 -5.06
N TYR A 50 -5.11 -11.54 -4.59
CA TYR A 50 -6.13 -10.50 -4.42
C TYR A 50 -6.23 -9.63 -5.66
N ASP A 51 -7.43 -9.49 -6.19
CA ASP A 51 -7.74 -8.55 -7.26
C ASP A 51 -8.54 -7.40 -6.65
N CYS A 52 -7.83 -6.37 -6.22
CA CYS A 52 -8.43 -5.31 -5.43
C CYS A 52 -7.81 -3.94 -5.73
N SER A 53 -8.47 -2.90 -5.25
CA SER A 53 -7.98 -1.52 -5.34
C SER A 53 -7.52 -1.05 -3.97
N VAL A 54 -6.40 -0.35 -3.95
CA VAL A 54 -5.84 0.22 -2.72
C VAL A 54 -6.28 1.67 -2.61
N LYS A 55 -6.77 2.07 -1.44
CA LYS A 55 -7.25 3.43 -1.18
C LYS A 55 -6.69 3.94 0.14
N LYS A 56 -6.55 5.25 0.24
CA LYS A 56 -6.15 5.91 1.47
C LYS A 56 -7.36 6.56 2.12
N VAL A 57 -7.65 6.20 3.37
CA VAL A 57 -8.73 6.77 4.17
C VAL A 57 -8.11 7.35 5.43
N GLY A 58 -8.04 8.69 5.50
CA GLY A 58 -7.34 9.36 6.59
C GLY A 58 -5.86 8.99 6.60
N SER A 59 -5.38 8.46 7.72
CA SER A 59 -4.00 7.96 7.86
C SER A 59 -3.88 6.46 7.57
N SER A 60 -4.99 5.78 7.28
CA SER A 60 -5.02 4.34 7.05
C SER A 60 -5.00 4.02 5.56
N THR A 61 -4.34 2.92 5.21
CA THR A 61 -4.36 2.39 3.85
C THR A 61 -5.20 1.12 3.85
N ILE A 62 -6.22 1.07 3.01
CA ILE A 62 -7.15 -0.06 2.93
C ILE A 62 -7.20 -0.60 1.50
N PHE A 63 -7.68 -1.82 1.34
CA PHE A 63 -7.97 -2.40 0.04
C PHE A 63 -9.32 -3.11 0.05
N GLU A 64 -9.94 -3.15 -1.10
CA GLU A 64 -11.23 -3.83 -1.28
C GLU A 64 -11.41 -4.39 -2.68
#